data_9103f0cada67cd82eae0c9d8e8bbfe4f
#
_entry.id   9103f0cada67cd82eae0c9d8e8bbfe4f
#
_cell.length_a   1.000
_cell.length_b   1.000
_cell.length_c   1.000
_cell.angle_alpha   90.00
_cell.angle_beta   90.00
_cell.angle_gamma   90.00
#
_symmetry.space_group_name_H-M   'P 1'
#
loop_
_entity.id
_entity.type
_entity.pdbx_description
1 polymer ?
#
loop_
_entity_poly.entity_id
_entity_poly.type
_entity_poly.pdbx_seq_one_letter_code
_entity_poly.pdbx_strand_id
1 'polypeptide(L)'
;MGGLYCRYALTRLYERETKTILGMEMHTFMTTATPHLGVGEYGYFELVPGPLRMWAGEGLGQSVKDLALFDVEGTEDTNEMPLLARMTIDDEESNMFFIEALSAFRRRCAFANAANDFLVSYETASIRHEKLSRRQEAEWASLNSGPTVVFDGVIKLEDRKAGGLAEVQPTAPLRERVEKLVKKNSRVGNERWTKFMEHGLRSAGPWRHVDVSFPGPLPIAHNKIIALQRNVVTAKLFKEGEVIVRKQAEYLMSDLDL
;
A
#
# COMPACT_ATOMS: atom_id res chain seq x y z
N MET A 1 5.40 6.66 3.04
CA MET A 1 6.76 6.25 2.56
C MET A 1 7.38 5.17 3.42
N GLY A 2 7.42 5.28 4.76
CA GLY A 2 8.11 4.34 5.64
C GLY A 2 7.82 2.86 5.39
N GLY A 3 6.55 2.49 5.22
CA GLY A 3 6.19 1.09 4.93
C GLY A 3 6.73 0.56 3.59
N LEU A 4 6.96 1.43 2.59
CA LEU A 4 7.60 1.03 1.33
C LEU A 4 9.09 0.80 1.53
N TYR A 5 9.77 1.68 2.27
CA TYR A 5 11.18 1.46 2.63
C TYR A 5 11.36 0.18 3.45
N CYS A 6 10.45 -0.08 4.41
CA CYS A 6 10.46 -1.35 5.14
C CYS A 6 10.32 -2.56 4.19
N ARG A 7 9.37 -2.54 3.25
CA ARG A 7 9.21 -3.62 2.27
C ARG A 7 10.48 -3.85 1.45
N TYR A 8 11.13 -2.77 1.01
CA TYR A 8 12.39 -2.89 0.26
C TYR A 8 13.53 -3.44 1.14
N ALA A 9 13.65 -2.94 2.38
CA ALA A 9 14.67 -3.40 3.32
C ALA A 9 14.49 -4.88 3.69
N LEU A 10 13.24 -5.34 3.87
CA LEU A 10 12.93 -6.73 4.20
C LEU A 10 13.59 -7.70 3.22
N THR A 11 13.44 -7.50 1.90
CA THR A 11 14.01 -8.42 0.92
C THR A 11 15.54 -8.44 0.91
N ARG A 12 16.19 -7.37 1.42
CA ARG A 12 17.65 -7.31 1.56
C ARG A 12 18.17 -7.97 2.83
N LEU A 13 17.34 -8.08 3.85
CA LEU A 13 17.69 -8.60 5.17
C LEU A 13 17.14 -10.01 5.42
N TYR A 14 16.27 -10.49 4.54
CA TYR A 14 15.60 -11.77 4.67
C TYR A 14 16.52 -12.93 4.31
N GLU A 15 16.62 -13.87 5.21
CA GLU A 15 17.38 -15.12 5.06
C GLU A 15 16.40 -16.25 4.70
N ARG A 16 16.43 -16.70 3.46
CA ARG A 16 15.49 -17.71 2.94
C ARG A 16 15.57 -19.06 3.65
N GLU A 17 16.78 -19.50 3.96
CA GLU A 17 16.99 -20.82 4.59
C GLU A 17 16.35 -20.93 5.97
N THR A 18 16.51 -19.87 6.76
CA THR A 18 16.01 -19.81 8.14
C THR A 18 14.62 -19.17 8.22
N LYS A 19 14.17 -18.49 7.17
CA LYS A 19 12.96 -17.65 7.13
C LYS A 19 12.94 -16.58 8.21
N THR A 20 14.10 -15.98 8.46
CA THR A 20 14.30 -14.96 9.50
C THR A 20 14.85 -13.67 8.91
N ILE A 21 14.86 -12.60 9.71
CA ILE A 21 15.59 -11.37 9.46
C ILE A 21 16.67 -11.26 10.51
N LEU A 22 17.93 -11.37 10.10
CA LEU A 22 19.08 -11.32 11.02
C LEU A 22 18.93 -12.30 12.20
N GLY A 23 18.44 -13.50 11.92
CA GLY A 23 18.20 -14.54 12.93
C GLY A 23 16.94 -14.32 13.79
N MET A 24 16.16 -13.26 13.57
CA MET A 24 14.93 -12.97 14.31
C MET A 24 13.69 -13.50 13.59
N GLU A 25 12.78 -14.14 14.35
CA GLU A 25 11.48 -14.56 13.84
C GLU A 25 10.60 -13.36 13.45
N MET A 26 9.87 -13.50 12.35
CA MET A 26 9.05 -12.44 11.79
C MET A 26 7.62 -12.54 12.32
N HIS A 27 7.30 -11.74 13.36
CA HIS A 27 6.00 -11.80 14.01
C HIS A 27 4.93 -10.98 13.29
N THR A 28 5.04 -9.66 13.25
CA THR A 28 4.00 -8.78 12.69
C THR A 28 4.60 -7.75 11.73
N PHE A 29 4.06 -7.71 10.52
CA PHE A 29 4.27 -6.61 9.58
C PHE A 29 3.05 -5.69 9.62
N MET A 30 3.23 -4.48 10.14
CA MET A 30 2.15 -3.50 10.24
C MET A 30 2.53 -2.21 9.53
N THR A 31 1.58 -1.67 8.77
CA THR A 31 1.72 -0.39 8.08
C THR A 31 0.59 0.56 8.43
N THR A 32 0.88 1.85 8.40
CA THR A 32 -0.08 2.90 8.70
C THR A 32 -0.03 3.94 7.59
N ALA A 33 -1.15 4.15 6.90
CA ALA A 33 -1.31 5.11 5.80
C ALA A 33 -0.12 5.03 4.80
N THR A 34 0.24 3.82 4.38
CA THR A 34 1.34 3.57 3.44
C THR A 34 0.80 3.44 2.04
N PRO A 35 1.35 4.15 1.04
CA PRO A 35 0.89 4.09 -0.35
C PRO A 35 1.37 2.82 -1.06
N HIS A 36 0.80 1.67 -0.70
CA HIS A 36 1.22 0.35 -1.18
C HIS A 36 1.09 0.14 -2.68
N LEU A 37 0.10 0.81 -3.30
CA LEU A 37 -0.23 0.72 -4.72
C LEU A 37 0.20 1.99 -5.50
N GLY A 38 1.07 2.82 -4.90
CA GLY A 38 1.45 4.10 -5.47
C GLY A 38 0.39 5.19 -5.28
N VAL A 39 0.64 6.35 -5.88
CA VAL A 39 -0.27 7.51 -5.80
C VAL A 39 -0.71 8.03 -7.18
N GLY A 40 -0.17 7.48 -8.28
CA GLY A 40 -0.41 7.97 -9.64
C GLY A 40 -1.87 7.94 -10.09
N GLU A 41 -2.65 6.95 -9.61
CA GLU A 41 -4.08 6.77 -9.92
C GLU A 41 -5.02 7.32 -8.83
N TYR A 42 -4.47 7.82 -7.71
CA TYR A 42 -5.23 8.12 -6.53
C TYR A 42 -4.87 9.50 -5.95
N GLY A 43 -5.84 10.10 -5.27
CA GLY A 43 -5.63 11.34 -4.54
C GLY A 43 -5.43 12.57 -5.43
N TYR A 44 -4.57 13.49 -5.02
CA TYR A 44 -4.38 14.78 -5.73
C TYR A 44 -3.73 14.66 -7.09
N PHE A 45 -2.92 13.63 -7.32
CA PHE A 45 -2.32 13.38 -8.63
C PHE A 45 -3.39 13.12 -9.70
N GLU A 46 -4.55 12.56 -9.34
CA GLU A 46 -5.67 12.37 -10.26
C GLU A 46 -6.24 13.69 -10.79
N LEU A 47 -6.21 14.74 -9.96
CA LEU A 47 -6.73 16.08 -10.33
C LEU A 47 -5.78 16.85 -11.24
N VAL A 48 -4.52 16.42 -11.37
CA VAL A 48 -3.53 17.06 -12.23
C VAL A 48 -3.69 16.51 -13.65
N PRO A 49 -3.91 17.35 -14.69
CA PRO A 49 -3.98 16.90 -16.09
C PRO A 49 -2.74 16.12 -16.50
N GLY A 50 -2.91 15.05 -17.30
CA GLY A 50 -1.83 14.13 -17.70
C GLY A 50 -0.53 14.79 -18.16
N PRO A 51 -0.57 15.79 -19.11
CA PRO A 51 0.64 16.50 -19.54
C PRO A 51 1.34 17.25 -18.41
N LEU A 52 0.57 17.77 -17.45
CA LEU A 52 1.10 18.51 -16.30
C LEU A 52 1.69 17.57 -15.23
N ARG A 53 1.16 16.35 -15.11
CA ARG A 53 1.72 15.29 -14.24
C ARG A 53 3.13 14.92 -14.71
N MET A 54 3.32 14.74 -16.02
CA MET A 54 4.61 14.43 -16.62
C MET A 54 5.63 15.54 -16.36
N TRP A 55 5.21 16.78 -16.56
CA TRP A 55 6.05 17.96 -16.32
C TRP A 55 6.41 18.16 -14.83
N ALA A 56 5.44 17.94 -13.94
CA ALA A 56 5.68 17.94 -12.51
C ALA A 56 6.64 16.81 -12.09
N GLY A 57 6.56 15.63 -12.76
CA GLY A 57 7.43 14.49 -12.52
C GLY A 57 8.91 14.77 -12.84
N GLU A 58 9.23 15.60 -13.83
CA GLU A 58 10.61 15.95 -14.17
C GLU A 58 11.30 16.81 -13.09
N GLY A 59 10.53 17.66 -12.39
CA GLY A 59 11.01 18.50 -11.28
C GLY A 59 10.99 17.84 -9.91
N LEU A 60 10.35 16.67 -9.79
CA LEU A 60 10.21 15.93 -8.53
C LEU A 60 11.34 14.91 -8.37
N GLY A 61 11.78 14.68 -7.13
CA GLY A 61 12.81 13.67 -6.86
C GLY A 61 12.37 12.25 -7.24
N GLN A 62 13.34 11.35 -7.43
CA GLN A 62 13.11 9.96 -7.86
C GLN A 62 12.02 9.26 -7.06
N SER A 63 12.00 9.40 -5.73
CA SER A 63 10.98 8.77 -4.87
C SER A 63 9.54 9.16 -5.22
N VAL A 64 9.30 10.36 -5.77
CA VAL A 64 7.95 10.76 -6.19
C VAL A 64 7.61 10.14 -7.53
N LYS A 65 8.58 10.00 -8.44
CA LYS A 65 8.40 9.29 -9.71
C LYS A 65 8.04 7.83 -9.46
N ASP A 66 8.77 7.16 -8.57
CA ASP A 66 8.51 5.78 -8.17
C ASP A 66 7.09 5.62 -7.59
N LEU A 67 6.68 6.54 -6.70
CA LEU A 67 5.34 6.54 -6.11
C LEU A 67 4.23 6.80 -7.12
N ALA A 68 4.48 7.65 -8.12
CA ALA A 68 3.52 7.96 -9.17
C ALA A 68 3.50 6.90 -10.28
N LEU A 69 4.37 5.90 -10.23
CA LEU A 69 4.59 4.88 -11.27
C LEU A 69 5.10 5.48 -12.59
N PHE A 70 5.84 6.58 -12.51
CA PHE A 70 6.44 7.28 -13.67
C PHE A 70 7.89 6.87 -13.90
N ASP A 71 8.41 5.95 -13.14
CA ASP A 71 9.79 5.47 -13.23
C ASP A 71 10.07 4.63 -14.50
N VAL A 72 9.03 4.26 -15.23
CA VAL A 72 9.12 3.56 -16.54
C VAL A 72 8.53 4.38 -17.70
N GLU A 73 8.04 5.60 -17.45
CA GLU A 73 7.55 6.46 -18.51
C GLU A 73 8.74 7.06 -19.31
N GLY A 74 8.69 6.90 -20.62
CA GLY A 74 9.71 7.42 -21.54
C GLY A 74 10.88 6.49 -21.82
N THR A 75 10.88 5.26 -21.27
CA THR A 75 11.81 4.22 -21.71
C THR A 75 11.30 3.59 -23.02
N GLU A 76 12.22 3.38 -23.99
CA GLU A 76 11.88 2.67 -25.24
C GLU A 76 11.59 1.18 -24.98
N ASP A 77 11.96 0.67 -23.80
CA ASP A 77 11.71 -0.71 -23.39
C ASP A 77 10.34 -0.85 -22.73
N THR A 78 9.35 -1.22 -23.54
CA THR A 78 7.97 -1.49 -23.09
C THR A 78 7.85 -2.67 -22.14
N ASN A 79 8.93 -3.37 -21.82
CA ASN A 79 8.97 -4.49 -20.89
C ASN A 79 9.36 -4.08 -19.47
N GLU A 80 9.72 -2.83 -19.23
CA GLU A 80 10.04 -2.37 -17.88
C GLU A 80 8.79 -2.31 -16.99
N MET A 81 8.98 -2.74 -15.76
CA MET A 81 7.96 -2.75 -14.72
C MET A 81 8.28 -1.68 -13.68
N PRO A 82 7.30 -0.86 -13.24
CA PRO A 82 7.51 0.11 -12.16
C PRO A 82 8.10 -0.54 -10.91
N LEU A 83 8.99 0.17 -10.21
CA LEU A 83 9.64 -0.34 -8.99
C LEU A 83 8.62 -0.87 -7.97
N LEU A 84 7.53 -0.13 -7.72
CA LEU A 84 6.51 -0.58 -6.77
C LEU A 84 5.82 -1.88 -7.20
N ALA A 85 5.63 -2.09 -8.50
CA ALA A 85 5.10 -3.33 -9.03
C ALA A 85 6.11 -4.48 -8.88
N ARG A 86 7.41 -4.25 -9.14
CA ARG A 86 8.48 -5.22 -8.87
C ARG A 86 8.53 -5.63 -7.40
N MET A 87 8.24 -4.70 -6.48
CA MET A 87 8.18 -4.97 -5.05
C MET A 87 6.97 -5.84 -4.62
N THR A 88 6.19 -6.36 -5.57
CA THR A 88 5.04 -7.26 -5.29
C THR A 88 5.19 -8.64 -5.89
N ILE A 89 6.40 -9.00 -6.29
CA ILE A 89 6.78 -10.30 -6.84
C ILE A 89 8.15 -10.71 -6.31
N ASP A 90 8.44 -12.00 -6.39
CA ASP A 90 9.76 -12.54 -6.13
C ASP A 90 10.52 -12.67 -7.46
N ASP A 91 11.79 -12.32 -7.45
CA ASP A 91 12.69 -12.37 -8.59
C ASP A 91 14.00 -13.08 -8.19
N GLU A 92 14.17 -14.29 -8.71
CA GLU A 92 15.34 -15.12 -8.41
C GLU A 92 16.60 -14.60 -9.11
N GLU A 93 16.46 -13.99 -10.30
CA GLU A 93 17.61 -13.48 -11.06
C GLU A 93 18.30 -12.34 -10.31
N SER A 94 17.53 -11.44 -9.72
CA SER A 94 18.05 -10.32 -8.92
C SER A 94 18.22 -10.65 -7.44
N ASN A 95 17.87 -11.88 -7.02
CA ASN A 95 17.85 -12.31 -5.62
C ASN A 95 16.99 -11.39 -4.72
N MET A 96 15.80 -11.04 -5.20
CA MET A 96 14.86 -10.13 -4.52
C MET A 96 13.55 -10.86 -4.21
N PHE A 97 13.34 -11.19 -2.95
CA PHE A 97 12.21 -12.01 -2.47
C PHE A 97 11.23 -11.17 -1.64
N PHE A 98 10.45 -10.32 -2.32
CA PHE A 98 9.54 -9.38 -1.65
C PHE A 98 8.33 -10.06 -1.02
N ILE A 99 7.73 -11.00 -1.74
CA ILE A 99 6.52 -11.68 -1.29
C ILE A 99 6.85 -12.81 -0.34
N GLU A 100 7.92 -13.55 -0.61
CA GLU A 100 8.39 -14.59 0.30
C GLU A 100 8.74 -14.00 1.67
N ALA A 101 9.47 -12.86 1.71
CA ALA A 101 9.80 -12.16 2.94
C ALA A 101 8.55 -11.66 3.69
N LEU A 102 7.54 -11.13 2.98
CA LEU A 102 6.27 -10.74 3.61
C LEU A 102 5.49 -11.96 4.11
N SER A 103 5.53 -13.08 3.38
CA SER A 103 4.84 -14.32 3.75
C SER A 103 5.38 -14.92 5.05
N ALA A 104 6.65 -14.70 5.35
CA ALA A 104 7.29 -15.21 6.56
C ALA A 104 6.77 -14.55 7.85
N PHE A 105 6.13 -13.38 7.77
CA PHE A 105 5.47 -12.80 8.93
C PHE A 105 4.24 -13.63 9.35
N ARG A 106 4.09 -13.88 10.65
CA ARG A 106 2.91 -14.54 11.20
C ARG A 106 1.64 -13.72 10.93
N ARG A 107 1.75 -12.39 11.03
CA ARG A 107 0.62 -11.45 10.84
C ARG A 107 1.00 -10.29 9.94
N ARG A 108 0.06 -9.82 9.13
CA ARG A 108 0.14 -8.62 8.31
C ARG A 108 -1.07 -7.75 8.56
N CYS A 109 -0.85 -6.44 8.78
CA CYS A 109 -1.90 -5.49 9.07
C CYS A 109 -1.68 -4.16 8.34
N ALA A 110 -2.72 -3.64 7.73
CA ALA A 110 -2.74 -2.32 7.11
C ALA A 110 -3.77 -1.42 7.79
N PHE A 111 -3.31 -0.34 8.40
CA PHE A 111 -4.16 0.74 8.89
C PHE A 111 -4.30 1.80 7.79
N ALA A 112 -5.53 2.11 7.40
CA ALA A 112 -5.83 3.06 6.34
C ALA A 112 -6.81 4.14 6.82
N ASN A 113 -6.60 5.38 6.37
CA ASN A 113 -7.61 6.41 6.53
C ASN A 113 -8.72 6.20 5.50
N ALA A 114 -9.95 6.02 5.96
CA ALA A 114 -11.12 5.81 5.12
C ALA A 114 -11.56 7.09 4.39
N ALA A 115 -11.22 8.27 4.96
CA ALA A 115 -11.51 9.57 4.38
C ALA A 115 -10.50 10.62 4.89
N ASN A 116 -10.48 11.79 4.25
CA ASN A 116 -9.74 12.98 4.68
C ASN A 116 -8.20 12.82 4.74
N ASP A 117 -7.64 11.83 4.06
CA ASP A 117 -6.19 11.73 3.88
C ASP A 117 -5.79 12.38 2.55
N PHE A 118 -5.14 13.53 2.68
CA PHE A 118 -4.64 14.29 1.53
C PHE A 118 -3.43 13.64 0.85
N LEU A 119 -2.59 12.95 1.60
CA LEU A 119 -1.30 12.46 1.10
C LEU A 119 -1.40 11.04 0.54
N VAL A 120 -2.19 10.19 1.18
CA VAL A 120 -2.30 8.77 0.83
C VAL A 120 -3.77 8.38 0.82
N SER A 121 -4.31 8.14 -0.37
CA SER A 121 -5.71 7.74 -0.49
C SER A 121 -5.98 6.37 0.15
N TYR A 122 -7.25 6.16 0.47
CA TYR A 122 -7.73 4.94 1.09
C TYR A 122 -7.35 3.67 0.32
N GLU A 123 -7.54 3.68 -0.99
CA GLU A 123 -7.33 2.53 -1.86
C GLU A 123 -5.90 2.02 -1.75
N THR A 124 -4.93 2.91 -1.88
CA THR A 124 -3.52 2.55 -1.83
C THR A 124 -3.07 2.15 -0.42
N ALA A 125 -3.59 2.81 0.62
CA ALA A 125 -3.26 2.48 2.01
C ALA A 125 -3.88 1.15 2.46
N SER A 126 -5.09 0.85 2.00
CA SER A 126 -5.82 -0.37 2.33
C SER A 126 -5.53 -1.56 1.41
N ILE A 127 -4.60 -1.41 0.46
CA ILE A 127 -4.27 -2.46 -0.53
C ILE A 127 -5.54 -2.92 -1.28
N ARG A 128 -6.32 -1.96 -1.78
CA ARG A 128 -7.54 -2.17 -2.57
C ARG A 128 -7.52 -1.27 -3.78
N HIS A 129 -7.52 -1.81 -4.99
CA HIS A 129 -7.49 -1.00 -6.22
C HIS A 129 -8.83 -0.34 -6.53
N GLU A 130 -9.92 -0.85 -5.98
CA GLU A 130 -11.26 -0.30 -6.22
C GLU A 130 -11.47 0.98 -5.40
N LYS A 131 -11.85 2.03 -6.12
CA LYS A 131 -12.19 3.31 -5.49
C LYS A 131 -13.46 3.19 -4.66
N LEU A 132 -13.45 3.84 -3.49
CA LEU A 132 -14.67 4.02 -2.72
C LEU A 132 -15.69 4.82 -3.53
N SER A 133 -16.96 4.49 -3.37
CA SER A 133 -18.01 5.34 -3.89
C SER A 133 -18.03 6.68 -3.12
N ARG A 134 -18.29 7.77 -3.81
CA ARG A 134 -18.43 9.11 -3.17
C ARG A 134 -19.41 9.11 -2.00
N ARG A 135 -20.42 8.24 -2.06
CA ARG A 135 -21.42 8.10 -0.99
C ARG A 135 -20.79 7.49 0.27
N GLN A 136 -20.01 6.43 0.13
CA GLN A 136 -19.32 5.78 1.25
C GLN A 136 -18.27 6.71 1.87
N GLU A 137 -17.50 7.40 1.04
CA GLU A 137 -16.51 8.36 1.50
C GLU A 137 -17.17 9.51 2.30
N ALA A 138 -18.27 10.07 1.78
CA ALA A 138 -19.05 11.11 2.47
C ALA A 138 -19.68 10.59 3.76
N GLU A 139 -20.21 9.36 3.77
CA GLU A 139 -20.76 8.71 4.95
C GLU A 139 -19.72 8.57 6.05
N TRP A 140 -18.54 8.06 5.71
CA TRP A 140 -17.45 7.89 6.67
C TRP A 140 -16.85 9.21 7.15
N ALA A 141 -16.76 10.22 6.26
CA ALA A 141 -16.31 11.55 6.62
C ALA A 141 -17.29 12.28 7.55
N SER A 142 -18.59 11.93 7.52
CA SER A 142 -19.66 12.55 8.32
C SER A 142 -19.81 11.95 9.72
N LEU A 143 -19.07 10.91 10.08
CA LEU A 143 -19.12 10.30 11.39
C LEU A 143 -18.60 11.29 12.45
N ASN A 144 -19.51 11.78 13.30
CA ASN A 144 -19.23 12.89 14.25
C ASN A 144 -18.74 12.42 15.63
N SER A 145 -18.54 11.15 15.84
CA SER A 145 -18.23 10.55 17.16
C SER A 145 -16.74 10.50 17.54
N GLY A 146 -15.88 11.26 16.85
CA GLY A 146 -14.43 11.17 17.02
C GLY A 146 -13.80 10.11 16.12
N PRO A 147 -12.50 9.78 16.33
CA PRO A 147 -11.82 8.75 15.56
C PRO A 147 -12.56 7.43 15.65
N THR A 148 -13.00 6.90 14.52
CA THR A 148 -13.84 5.71 14.47
C THR A 148 -13.21 4.65 13.56
N VAL A 149 -13.12 3.41 14.03
CA VAL A 149 -12.80 2.27 13.18
C VAL A 149 -14.07 1.88 12.43
N VAL A 150 -14.07 2.10 11.12
CA VAL A 150 -15.21 1.81 10.24
C VAL A 150 -15.18 0.40 9.69
N PHE A 151 -14.02 -0.22 9.67
CA PHE A 151 -13.82 -1.62 9.33
C PHE A 151 -12.62 -2.19 10.09
N ASP A 152 -12.74 -3.44 10.56
CA ASP A 152 -11.66 -4.20 11.18
C ASP A 152 -11.85 -5.68 10.86
N GLY A 153 -11.06 -6.22 9.96
CA GLY A 153 -11.24 -7.60 9.52
C GLY A 153 -10.21 -8.07 8.50
N VAL A 154 -10.24 -9.36 8.23
CA VAL A 154 -9.40 -10.00 7.21
C VAL A 154 -10.22 -10.15 5.93
N ILE A 155 -9.68 -9.63 4.81
CA ILE A 155 -10.26 -9.83 3.49
C ILE A 155 -9.43 -10.89 2.78
N LYS A 156 -10.06 -12.00 2.46
CA LYS A 156 -9.42 -13.09 1.71
C LYS A 156 -9.40 -12.76 0.21
N LEU A 157 -8.39 -13.29 -0.48
CA LEU A 157 -8.26 -13.14 -1.92
C LEU A 157 -9.45 -13.76 -2.69
N GLU A 158 -10.01 -14.85 -2.15
CA GLU A 158 -11.14 -15.61 -2.71
C GLU A 158 -12.48 -14.85 -2.68
N ASP A 159 -12.62 -13.89 -1.76
CA ASP A 159 -13.84 -13.09 -1.62
C ASP A 159 -14.06 -12.09 -2.78
N ARG A 160 -13.08 -11.97 -3.67
CA ARG A 160 -13.17 -11.11 -4.85
C ARG A 160 -13.11 -11.94 -6.12
N LYS A 161 -14.12 -11.78 -6.98
CA LYS A 161 -14.06 -12.33 -8.35
C LYS A 161 -12.77 -11.84 -8.99
N ALA A 162 -11.87 -12.78 -9.27
CA ALA A 162 -10.59 -12.52 -9.91
C ALA A 162 -10.82 -11.85 -11.27
N GLY A 163 -10.79 -10.53 -11.30
CA GLY A 163 -10.90 -9.78 -12.53
C GLY A 163 -9.66 -10.03 -13.39
N GLY A 164 -9.76 -10.92 -14.37
CA GLY A 164 -8.84 -11.03 -15.50
C GLY A 164 -7.40 -11.50 -15.24
N LEU A 165 -6.92 -11.55 -13.98
CA LEU A 165 -5.58 -12.01 -13.63
C LEU A 165 -5.48 -13.49 -13.27
N ALA A 166 -6.63 -14.16 -13.12
CA ALA A 166 -6.69 -15.63 -12.92
C ALA A 166 -6.13 -16.45 -14.10
N GLU A 167 -5.93 -15.83 -15.26
CA GLU A 167 -5.37 -16.50 -16.44
C GLU A 167 -3.84 -16.59 -16.43
N VAL A 168 -3.13 -15.91 -15.52
CA VAL A 168 -1.68 -16.00 -15.43
C VAL A 168 -1.33 -17.06 -14.40
N GLN A 169 -1.01 -18.26 -14.88
CA GLN A 169 -0.61 -19.36 -14.01
C GLN A 169 0.54 -18.93 -13.08
N PRO A 170 0.44 -19.19 -11.75
CA PRO A 170 1.49 -18.83 -10.79
C PRO A 170 2.86 -19.46 -11.10
N THR A 171 2.87 -20.55 -11.86
CA THR A 171 4.05 -21.35 -12.21
C THR A 171 4.81 -20.85 -13.43
N ALA A 172 4.29 -19.86 -14.17
CA ALA A 172 5.02 -19.33 -15.33
C ALA A 172 6.19 -18.43 -14.86
N PRO A 173 7.35 -18.45 -15.53
CA PRO A 173 8.44 -17.55 -15.25
C PRO A 173 7.97 -16.09 -15.23
N LEU A 174 8.53 -15.31 -14.31
CA LEU A 174 8.14 -13.92 -14.11
C LEU A 174 8.14 -13.12 -15.41
N ARG A 175 9.19 -13.27 -16.21
CA ARG A 175 9.35 -12.60 -17.51
C ARG A 175 8.18 -12.89 -18.45
N GLU A 176 7.72 -14.14 -18.56
CA GLU A 176 6.59 -14.53 -19.40
C GLU A 176 5.27 -13.93 -18.88
N ARG A 177 5.10 -13.88 -17.54
CA ARG A 177 3.94 -13.25 -16.90
C ARG A 177 3.89 -11.76 -17.20
N VAL A 178 5.03 -11.08 -17.08
CA VAL A 178 5.18 -9.65 -17.38
C VAL A 178 4.94 -9.38 -18.85
N GLU A 179 5.57 -10.13 -19.77
CA GLU A 179 5.38 -9.96 -21.21
C GLU A 179 3.92 -10.16 -21.64
N LYS A 180 3.22 -11.17 -21.10
CA LYS A 180 1.78 -11.36 -21.34
C LYS A 180 0.95 -10.20 -20.84
N LEU A 181 1.32 -9.70 -19.68
CA LEU A 181 0.68 -8.52 -19.11
C LEU A 181 0.97 -7.26 -19.94
N VAL A 182 2.16 -7.06 -20.44
CA VAL A 182 2.56 -5.90 -21.26
C VAL A 182 1.97 -5.98 -22.67
N LYS A 183 2.02 -7.12 -23.36
CA LYS A 183 1.50 -7.29 -24.72
C LYS A 183 -0.02 -7.12 -24.85
N LYS A 184 -0.78 -7.49 -23.82
CA LYS A 184 -2.26 -7.47 -23.87
C LYS A 184 -2.82 -6.03 -23.82
N ASN A 185 -2.05 -5.02 -23.41
CA ASN A 185 -2.62 -3.71 -23.06
C ASN A 185 -1.69 -2.49 -23.22
N SER A 186 -1.09 -2.28 -24.36
CA SER A 186 -0.21 -1.12 -24.65
C SER A 186 -0.87 0.28 -24.51
N ARG A 187 -2.11 0.37 -24.03
CA ARG A 187 -2.89 1.62 -23.92
C ARG A 187 -3.63 1.82 -22.60
N VAL A 188 -3.49 0.92 -21.63
CA VAL A 188 -4.21 1.02 -20.35
C VAL A 188 -3.25 1.53 -19.28
N GLY A 189 -3.56 2.70 -18.71
CA GLY A 189 -2.78 3.40 -17.70
C GLY A 189 -2.51 2.61 -16.40
N ASN A 190 -2.09 3.31 -15.38
CA ASN A 190 -1.61 2.79 -14.10
C ASN A 190 -2.60 1.86 -13.34
N GLU A 191 -3.92 1.87 -13.66
CA GLU A 191 -4.93 0.98 -13.06
C GLU A 191 -4.56 -0.50 -13.13
N ARG A 192 -3.86 -0.89 -14.18
CA ARG A 192 -3.37 -2.25 -14.35
C ARG A 192 -2.30 -2.60 -13.32
N TRP A 193 -1.36 -1.67 -13.09
CA TRP A 193 -0.32 -1.89 -12.10
C TRP A 193 -0.88 -1.94 -10.69
N THR A 194 -1.92 -1.17 -10.38
CA THR A 194 -2.56 -1.21 -9.06
C THR A 194 -3.26 -2.54 -8.80
N LYS A 195 -3.96 -3.11 -9.78
CA LYS A 195 -4.54 -4.46 -9.70
C LYS A 195 -3.47 -5.54 -9.55
N PHE A 196 -2.39 -5.43 -10.31
CA PHE A 196 -1.26 -6.36 -10.23
C PHE A 196 -0.61 -6.31 -8.83
N MET A 197 -0.33 -5.12 -8.33
CA MET A 197 0.27 -4.92 -7.01
C MET A 197 -0.62 -5.41 -5.87
N GLU A 198 -1.93 -5.15 -5.94
CA GLU A 198 -2.89 -5.69 -4.95
C GLU A 198 -2.82 -7.21 -4.91
N HIS A 199 -2.88 -7.85 -6.09
CA HIS A 199 -2.83 -9.31 -6.18
C HIS A 199 -1.51 -9.86 -5.60
N GLY A 200 -0.37 -9.27 -5.99
CA GLY A 200 0.94 -9.67 -5.48
C GLY A 200 1.05 -9.54 -3.97
N LEU A 201 0.66 -8.40 -3.40
CA LEU A 201 0.71 -8.19 -1.94
C LEU A 201 -0.19 -9.15 -1.16
N ARG A 202 -1.37 -9.45 -1.71
CA ARG A 202 -2.31 -10.38 -1.07
C ARG A 202 -1.88 -11.83 -1.20
N SER A 203 -1.05 -12.19 -2.19
CA SER A 203 -0.49 -13.53 -2.32
C SER A 203 0.49 -13.87 -1.18
N ALA A 204 1.05 -12.86 -0.48
CA ALA A 204 1.85 -13.06 0.73
C ALA A 204 1.06 -13.70 1.88
N GLY A 205 -0.26 -13.79 1.78
CA GLY A 205 -1.15 -14.36 2.79
C GLY A 205 -2.20 -13.34 3.27
N PRO A 206 -2.97 -13.70 4.30
CA PRO A 206 -4.06 -12.85 4.77
C PRO A 206 -3.54 -11.55 5.37
N TRP A 207 -4.22 -10.45 5.02
CA TRP A 207 -4.00 -9.14 5.61
C TRP A 207 -5.21 -8.74 6.46
N ARG A 208 -4.97 -8.29 7.68
CA ARG A 208 -5.98 -7.58 8.45
C ARG A 208 -6.00 -6.12 8.00
N HIS A 209 -7.17 -5.63 7.67
CA HIS A 209 -7.40 -4.25 7.30
C HIS A 209 -8.12 -3.54 8.45
N VAL A 210 -7.59 -2.40 8.86
CA VAL A 210 -8.21 -1.54 9.87
C VAL A 210 -8.41 -0.17 9.25
N ASP A 211 -9.64 0.10 8.86
CA ASP A 211 -10.02 1.34 8.20
C ASP A 211 -10.52 2.32 9.25
N VAL A 212 -9.94 3.50 9.27
CA VAL A 212 -10.18 4.52 10.30
C VAL A 212 -10.73 5.78 9.66
N SER A 213 -11.80 6.34 10.22
CA SER A 213 -12.29 7.65 9.87
C SER A 213 -12.00 8.67 10.96
N PHE A 214 -11.50 9.83 10.55
CA PHE A 214 -11.35 11.00 11.39
C PHE A 214 -12.38 12.05 10.96
N PRO A 215 -13.25 12.50 11.88
CA PRO A 215 -14.27 13.51 11.55
C PRO A 215 -13.64 14.86 11.26
N GLY A 216 -14.38 15.67 10.51
CA GLY A 216 -14.07 17.07 10.24
C GLY A 216 -13.70 17.34 8.77
N PRO A 217 -13.74 18.61 8.38
CA PRO A 217 -13.60 19.02 6.99
C PRO A 217 -12.14 19.13 6.53
N LEU A 218 -11.17 19.01 7.43
CA LEU A 218 -9.77 19.19 7.10
C LEU A 218 -9.13 17.88 6.64
N PRO A 219 -8.41 17.87 5.51
CA PRO A 219 -7.81 16.67 4.96
C PRO A 219 -6.47 16.32 5.63
N ILE A 220 -6.43 16.22 6.96
CA ILE A 220 -5.26 16.03 7.80
C ILE A 220 -5.20 14.65 8.48
N ALA A 221 -6.05 13.70 8.05
CA ALA A 221 -6.13 12.36 8.63
C ALA A 221 -4.79 11.62 8.62
N HIS A 222 -3.93 11.87 7.62
CA HIS A 222 -2.59 11.29 7.55
C HIS A 222 -1.73 11.54 8.80
N ASN A 223 -1.81 12.75 9.34
CA ASN A 223 -1.07 13.10 10.55
C ASN A 223 -1.79 12.64 11.82
N LYS A 224 -3.13 12.58 11.79
CA LYS A 224 -3.96 12.12 12.92
C LYS A 224 -3.76 10.62 13.19
N ILE A 225 -3.73 9.79 12.17
CA ILE A 225 -3.65 8.32 12.34
C ILE A 225 -2.39 7.83 13.07
N ILE A 226 -1.34 8.66 13.10
CA ILE A 226 -0.09 8.41 13.83
C ILE A 226 0.06 9.33 15.05
N ALA A 227 -0.96 10.12 15.39
CA ALA A 227 -0.92 11.13 16.46
C ALA A 227 0.37 11.98 16.42
N LEU A 228 0.69 12.56 15.26
CA LEU A 228 1.97 13.21 15.00
C LEU A 228 2.30 14.31 16.02
N GLN A 229 3.41 14.18 16.74
CA GLN A 229 3.83 15.07 17.82
C GLN A 229 5.22 15.67 17.53
N ARG A 230 5.31 16.64 16.63
CA ARG A 230 6.59 17.34 16.35
C ARG A 230 6.82 18.55 17.27
N ASN A 231 5.74 19.16 17.74
CA ASN A 231 5.77 20.31 18.63
C ASN A 231 4.42 20.40 19.39
N VAL A 232 4.29 21.35 20.31
CA VAL A 232 3.08 21.52 21.14
C VAL A 232 1.81 21.71 20.32
N VAL A 233 1.91 22.43 19.20
CA VAL A 233 0.75 22.70 18.31
C VAL A 233 0.30 21.41 17.64
N THR A 234 1.21 20.67 17.03
CA THR A 234 0.89 19.40 16.35
C THR A 234 0.43 18.33 17.33
N ALA A 235 1.03 18.26 18.53
CA ALA A 235 0.60 17.34 19.58
C ALA A 235 -0.87 17.61 19.99
N LYS A 236 -1.26 18.87 20.12
CA LYS A 236 -2.65 19.24 20.44
C LYS A 236 -3.60 18.99 19.28
N LEU A 237 -3.18 19.33 18.04
CA LEU A 237 -4.00 19.21 16.83
C LEU A 237 -4.31 17.75 16.47
N PHE A 238 -3.36 16.84 16.70
CA PHE A 238 -3.48 15.43 16.31
C PHE A 238 -3.71 14.48 17.50
N LYS A 239 -4.00 15.04 18.69
CA LYS A 239 -4.22 14.26 19.92
C LYS A 239 -5.27 13.16 19.79
N GLU A 240 -6.33 13.41 19.03
CA GLU A 240 -7.39 12.43 18.84
C GLU A 240 -6.90 11.13 18.20
N GLY A 241 -5.78 11.16 17.48
CA GLY A 241 -5.13 9.98 16.90
C GLY A 241 -4.54 9.01 17.93
N GLU A 242 -4.32 9.43 19.18
CA GLU A 242 -3.77 8.57 20.25
C GLU A 242 -4.61 7.31 20.47
N VAL A 243 -5.93 7.38 20.25
CA VAL A 243 -6.82 6.22 20.34
C VAL A 243 -6.43 5.16 19.30
N ILE A 244 -6.09 5.58 18.09
CA ILE A 244 -5.70 4.67 17.01
C ILE A 244 -4.29 4.12 17.25
N VAL A 245 -3.37 4.96 17.71
CA VAL A 245 -2.00 4.52 18.09
C VAL A 245 -2.07 3.48 19.22
N ARG A 246 -2.96 3.66 20.20
CA ARG A 246 -3.19 2.66 21.25
C ARG A 246 -3.70 1.35 20.67
N LYS A 247 -4.68 1.41 19.75
CA LYS A 247 -5.18 0.21 19.06
C LYS A 247 -4.09 -0.50 18.24
N GLN A 248 -3.19 0.25 17.60
CA GLN A 248 -2.02 -0.32 16.91
C GLN A 248 -1.10 -1.05 17.90
N ALA A 249 -0.83 -0.43 19.05
CA ALA A 249 -0.01 -1.05 20.10
C ALA A 249 -0.68 -2.32 20.67
N GLU A 250 -1.97 -2.28 20.96
CA GLU A 250 -2.76 -3.45 21.41
C GLU A 250 -2.70 -4.58 20.37
N TYR A 251 -2.80 -4.26 19.09
CA TYR A 251 -2.66 -5.26 18.03
C TYR A 251 -1.26 -5.89 17.99
N LEU A 252 -0.21 -5.11 18.20
CA LEU A 252 1.16 -5.64 18.24
C LEU A 252 1.38 -6.55 19.46
N MET A 253 0.74 -6.22 20.58
CA MET A 253 0.92 -6.93 21.85
C MET A 253 -0.01 -8.15 22.01
N SER A 254 -1.06 -8.28 21.19
CA SER A 254 -2.16 -9.24 21.41
C SER A 254 -1.80 -10.72 21.33
N ASP A 255 -0.59 -11.08 20.91
CA ASP A 255 -0.11 -12.47 20.84
C ASP A 255 1.32 -12.61 21.38
N LEU A 256 1.80 -11.59 22.07
CA LEU A 256 2.98 -11.75 22.87
C LEU A 256 2.52 -12.39 24.18
N ASP A 257 2.74 -13.70 24.34
CA ASP A 257 2.64 -14.37 25.64
C ASP A 257 3.69 -13.74 26.56
N LEU A 258 3.31 -12.63 27.21
CA LEU A 258 4.09 -11.96 28.25
C LEU A 258 3.62 -12.43 29.61
#